data_a519ee0897be2db38102c64bbf70d3e5
#
_entry.id   a519ee0897be2db38102c64bbf70d3e5
#
_cell.length_a   1.000
_cell.length_b   1.000
_cell.length_c   1.000
_cell.angle_alpha   90.00
_cell.angle_beta   90.00
_cell.angle_gamma   90.00
#
_symmetry.space_group_name_H-M   'P 1'
#
loop_
_entity.id
_entity.type
_entity.pdbx_description
1 polymer ?
#
loop_
_entity_poly.entity_id
_entity_poly.type
_entity_poly.pdbx_seq_one_letter_code
_entity_poly.pdbx_strand_id
1 'polypeptide(L)'
;MTTDESRLKKLKYRAWHRGFREADLILGPFAERHVSSLTPDQLDAFEVILDQPDQDLFEWIIEKTPTPAEFDGEVMNLIKTFRFDAYEARGDDHGG
;
A
#
# COMPACT_ATOMS: atom_id res chain seq x y z
N MET A 1 -12.98 14.77 13.12
CA MET A 1 -13.45 14.24 12.89
C MET A 1 -13.72 13.87 11.69
N THR A 2 -14.42 14.09 11.21
CA THR A 2 -14.75 13.61 10.09
C THR A 2 -13.86 13.80 9.01
N THR A 3 -12.90 14.50 9.13
CA THR A 3 -12.01 14.62 8.13
C THR A 3 -11.59 13.31 7.76
N ASP A 4 -11.67 12.44 8.61
CA ASP A 4 -11.18 11.15 8.40
C ASP A 4 -11.79 10.45 7.24
N GLU A 5 -13.08 10.53 7.09
CA GLU A 5 -13.73 9.85 6.03
C GLU A 5 -13.31 10.39 4.68
N SER A 6 -13.20 11.69 4.57
CA SER A 6 -12.80 12.34 3.36
C SER A 6 -11.36 11.99 3.02
N ARG A 7 -10.50 11.98 4.04
CA ARG A 7 -9.11 11.63 3.85
C ARG A 7 -8.96 10.19 3.40
N LEU A 8 -9.72 9.29 4.01
CA LEU A 8 -9.65 7.88 3.67
C LEU A 8 -10.07 7.65 2.22
N LYS A 9 -11.11 8.34 1.78
CA LYS A 9 -11.55 8.23 0.41
C LYS A 9 -10.48 8.69 -0.57
N LYS A 10 -9.83 9.79 -0.26
CA LYS A 10 -8.79 10.31 -1.10
C LYS A 10 -7.61 9.36 -1.20
N LEU A 11 -7.23 8.78 -0.06
CA LEU A 11 -6.11 7.86 -0.05
C LEU A 11 -6.44 6.59 -0.84
N LYS A 12 -7.66 6.10 -0.72
CA LYS A 12 -8.08 4.93 -1.47
C LYS A 12 -8.04 5.24 -2.97
N TYR A 13 -8.53 6.41 -3.34
CA TYR A 13 -8.53 6.79 -4.74
C TYR A 13 -7.10 6.87 -5.29
N ARG A 14 -6.21 7.51 -4.54
CA ARG A 14 -4.81 7.62 -4.94
C ARG A 14 -4.16 6.26 -5.07
N ALA A 15 -4.48 5.35 -4.17
CA ALA A 15 -3.88 4.01 -4.19
C ALA A 15 -4.33 3.22 -5.42
N TRP A 16 -5.57 3.43 -5.86
CA TRP A 16 -6.10 2.72 -7.02
C TRP A 16 -5.74 3.37 -8.37
N HIS A 17 -5.39 4.63 -8.36
CA HIS A 17 -5.24 5.39 -9.60
C HIS A 17 -3.88 6.04 -9.75
N ARG A 18 -2.83 5.29 -9.49
CA ARG A 18 -1.50 5.84 -9.65
C ARG A 18 -1.04 5.83 -11.10
N GLY A 19 -1.65 5.01 -11.93
CA GLY A 19 -1.22 4.92 -13.31
C GLY A 19 -0.19 3.83 -13.54
N PHE A 20 0.15 3.08 -12.51
CA PHE A 20 1.09 1.97 -12.64
C PHE A 20 0.32 0.75 -12.17
N ARG A 21 -0.20 0.01 -13.10
CA ARG A 21 -1.12 -1.07 -12.82
C ARG A 21 -0.68 -2.07 -11.75
N GLU A 22 0.55 -2.51 -11.82
CA GLU A 22 1.04 -3.48 -10.85
C GLU A 22 0.98 -2.93 -9.43
N ALA A 23 1.34 -1.66 -9.27
CA ALA A 23 1.28 -1.06 -7.95
C ALA A 23 -0.15 -0.81 -7.52
N ASP A 24 -1.01 -0.43 -8.46
CA ASP A 24 -2.43 -0.20 -8.15
C ASP A 24 -3.08 -1.46 -7.62
N LEU A 25 -2.71 -2.62 -8.18
CA LEU A 25 -3.29 -3.88 -7.76
C LEU A 25 -2.83 -4.34 -6.38
N ILE A 26 -1.82 -3.71 -5.83
CA ILE A 26 -1.38 -3.99 -4.47
C ILE A 26 -1.90 -2.90 -3.54
N LEU A 27 -1.67 -1.64 -3.90
CA LEU A 27 -2.00 -0.53 -3.03
C LEU A 27 -3.50 -0.28 -2.94
N GLY A 28 -4.23 -0.49 -4.03
CA GLY A 28 -5.67 -0.33 -4.03
C GLY A 28 -6.34 -1.25 -3.02
N PRO A 29 -6.16 -2.57 -3.16
CA PRO A 29 -6.75 -3.51 -2.21
C PRO A 29 -6.22 -3.30 -0.79
N PHE A 30 -4.95 -2.93 -0.65
CA PHE A 30 -4.41 -2.64 0.67
C PHE A 30 -5.17 -1.49 1.32
N ALA A 31 -5.39 -0.42 0.58
CA ALA A 31 -6.09 0.74 1.10
C ALA A 31 -7.53 0.37 1.46
N GLU A 32 -8.19 -0.40 0.59
CA GLU A 32 -9.56 -0.81 0.88
C GLU A 32 -9.66 -1.59 2.17
N ARG A 33 -8.70 -2.44 2.42
CA ARG A 33 -8.74 -3.30 3.58
C ARG A 33 -8.22 -2.68 4.86
N HIS A 34 -7.21 -1.86 4.76
CA HIS A 34 -6.48 -1.42 5.95
C HIS A 34 -6.56 0.06 6.31
N VAL A 35 -6.84 0.92 5.35
CA VAL A 35 -6.77 2.35 5.62
C VAL A 35 -7.64 2.79 6.79
N SER A 36 -8.82 2.22 6.94
CA SER A 36 -9.71 2.65 8.00
C SER A 36 -9.25 2.22 9.39
N SER A 37 -8.30 1.30 9.47
CA SER A 37 -7.78 0.88 10.77
C SER A 37 -6.41 1.49 11.08
N LEU A 38 -5.86 2.30 10.19
CA LEU A 38 -4.58 2.94 10.45
C LEU A 38 -4.76 4.11 11.40
N THR A 39 -3.77 4.32 12.26
CA THR A 39 -3.78 5.48 13.15
C THR A 39 -3.48 6.72 12.34
N PRO A 40 -3.74 7.93 12.87
CA PRO A 40 -3.40 9.16 12.14
C PRO A 40 -1.95 9.22 11.72
N ASP A 41 -1.03 8.79 12.58
CA ASP A 41 0.38 8.78 12.23
C ASP A 41 0.66 7.81 11.09
N GLN A 42 0.00 6.67 11.10
CA GLN A 42 0.15 5.68 10.04
C GLN A 42 -0.45 6.20 8.74
N LEU A 43 -1.54 6.94 8.81
CA LEU A 43 -2.12 7.55 7.62
C LEU A 43 -1.17 8.57 7.01
N ASP A 44 -0.48 9.34 7.85
CA ASP A 44 0.50 10.30 7.39
C ASP A 44 1.62 9.56 6.65
N ALA A 45 2.09 8.46 7.22
CA ALA A 45 3.14 7.66 6.63
C ALA A 45 2.69 7.08 5.29
N PHE A 46 1.45 6.60 5.22
CA PHE A 46 0.91 6.03 4.00
C PHE A 46 0.85 7.11 2.90
N GLU A 47 0.45 8.30 3.27
CA GLU A 47 0.36 9.40 2.33
C GLU A 47 1.73 9.73 1.76
N VAL A 48 2.74 9.77 2.60
CA VAL A 48 4.11 10.04 2.16
C VAL A 48 4.58 8.93 1.21
N ILE A 49 4.24 7.70 1.51
CA ILE A 49 4.58 6.57 0.66
C ILE A 49 3.91 6.73 -0.71
N LEU A 50 2.64 7.11 -0.72
CA LEU A 50 1.92 7.28 -1.98
C LEU A 50 2.46 8.44 -2.81
N ASP A 51 3.21 9.35 -2.20
CA ASP A 51 3.80 10.47 -2.93
C ASP A 51 5.06 10.07 -3.70
N GLN A 52 5.58 8.88 -3.46
CA GLN A 52 6.84 8.46 -4.08
C GLN A 52 6.64 8.01 -5.54
N PRO A 53 7.68 8.07 -6.36
CA PRO A 53 7.56 7.66 -7.76
C PRO A 53 7.10 6.20 -7.86
N ASP A 54 6.24 5.93 -8.82
CA ASP A 54 5.61 4.62 -8.98
C ASP A 54 6.61 3.48 -9.08
N GLN A 55 7.60 3.64 -9.92
CA GLN A 55 8.57 2.58 -10.15
C GLN A 55 9.36 2.26 -8.89
N ASP A 56 9.81 3.30 -8.20
CA ASP A 56 10.58 3.13 -6.98
C ASP A 56 9.74 2.45 -5.92
N LEU A 57 8.53 2.95 -5.72
CA LEU A 57 7.63 2.39 -4.71
C LEU A 57 7.34 0.92 -4.98
N PHE A 58 7.07 0.59 -6.23
CA PHE A 58 6.77 -0.78 -6.59
C PHE A 58 7.97 -1.69 -6.29
N GLU A 59 9.17 -1.24 -6.64
CA GLU A 59 10.37 -2.04 -6.40
C GLU A 59 10.64 -2.25 -4.92
N TRP A 60 10.29 -1.28 -4.10
CA TRP A 60 10.43 -1.45 -2.65
C TRP A 60 9.42 -2.48 -2.14
N ILE A 61 8.19 -2.42 -2.62
CA ILE A 61 7.14 -3.32 -2.16
C ILE A 61 7.47 -4.77 -2.51
N ILE A 62 8.00 -5.01 -3.71
CA ILE A 62 8.32 -6.38 -4.11
C ILE A 62 9.73 -6.75 -3.69
N GLU A 63 10.37 -5.84 -2.98
CA GLU A 63 11.70 -6.07 -2.43
C GLU A 63 12.79 -6.32 -3.48
N LYS A 64 12.62 -5.70 -4.63
CA LYS A 64 13.62 -5.78 -5.67
C LYS A 64 14.78 -4.85 -5.32
N THR A 65 14.47 -3.72 -4.70
CA THR A 65 15.49 -2.80 -4.20
C THR A 65 15.16 -2.51 -2.73
N PRO A 66 16.15 -2.18 -1.93
CA PRO A 66 15.89 -1.93 -0.51
C PRO A 66 15.10 -0.66 -0.30
N THR A 67 14.15 -0.70 0.63
CA THR A 67 13.37 0.48 0.97
C THR A 67 14.24 1.47 1.72
N PRO A 68 14.27 2.73 1.31
CA PRO A 68 15.02 3.74 2.06
C PRO A 68 14.52 3.83 3.51
N ALA A 69 15.42 4.10 4.42
CA ALA A 69 15.09 4.14 5.84
C ALA A 69 13.91 5.03 6.16
N GLU A 70 13.78 6.14 5.47
CA GLU A 70 12.70 7.07 5.74
C GLU A 70 11.32 6.54 5.40
N PHE A 71 11.23 5.53 4.56
CA PHE A 71 9.95 4.93 4.19
C PHE A 71 9.81 3.51 4.75
N ASP A 72 10.85 3.04 5.44
CA ASP A 72 10.87 1.67 5.94
C ASP A 72 10.33 1.66 7.36
N GLY A 73 9.05 1.46 7.51
CA GLY A 73 8.43 1.43 8.82
C GLY A 73 7.23 0.55 8.84
N GLU A 74 6.40 0.79 9.80
CA GLU A 74 5.23 -0.04 10.06
C GLU A 74 4.31 -0.17 8.87
N VAL A 75 4.00 0.94 8.23
CA VAL A 75 3.05 0.92 7.12
C VAL A 75 3.64 0.19 5.91
N MET A 76 4.92 0.44 5.61
CA MET A 76 5.56 -0.25 4.51
C MET A 76 5.58 -1.76 4.78
N ASN A 77 5.82 -2.15 6.01
CA ASN A 77 5.82 -3.57 6.38
C ASN A 77 4.42 -4.17 6.22
N LEU A 78 3.39 -3.41 6.55
CA LEU A 78 2.02 -3.87 6.37
C LEU A 78 1.71 -4.07 4.89
N ILE A 79 2.19 -3.16 4.03
CA ILE A 79 1.96 -3.27 2.60
C ILE A 79 2.67 -4.51 2.05
N LYS A 80 3.91 -4.72 2.47
CA LYS A 80 4.67 -5.90 2.02
C LYS A 80 4.02 -7.19 2.47
N THR A 81 3.54 -7.23 3.70
CA THR A 81 2.88 -8.40 4.24
C THR A 81 1.57 -8.66 3.49
N PHE A 82 0.82 -7.60 3.22
CA PHE A 82 -0.43 -7.72 2.51
C PHE A 82 -0.19 -8.30 1.11
N ARG A 83 0.81 -7.80 0.43
CA ARG A 83 1.13 -8.28 -0.90
C ARG A 83 1.52 -9.75 -0.87
N PHE A 84 2.32 -10.12 0.11
CA PHE A 84 2.76 -11.50 0.25
C PHE A 84 1.57 -12.42 0.50
N ASP A 85 0.70 -12.04 1.41
CA ASP A 85 -0.47 -12.84 1.75
C ASP A 85 -1.41 -12.99 0.54
N ALA A 86 -1.63 -11.92 -0.17
CA ALA A 86 -2.50 -11.96 -1.33
C ALA A 86 -1.93 -12.86 -2.41
N TYR A 87 -0.61 -12.81 -2.59
CA TYR A 87 0.04 -13.59 -3.59
C TYR A 87 0.02 -15.07 -3.24
N GLU A 88 0.22 -15.35 -1.96
CA GLU A 88 0.18 -16.71 -1.46
C GLU A 88 -1.20 -17.31 -1.67
N ALA A 89 -2.22 -16.57 -1.33
CA ALA A 89 -3.58 -17.03 -1.47
C ALA A 89 -3.88 -17.33 -2.94
N ARG A 90 -3.41 -16.49 -3.85
CA ARG A 90 -3.62 -16.72 -5.22
C ARG A 90 -2.86 -17.92 -5.68
N GLY A 91 -1.67 -18.12 -5.18
CA GLY A 91 -0.86 -19.26 -5.49
C GLY A 91 -1.56 -20.54 -5.09
N ASP A 92 -2.18 -20.52 -3.95
CA ASP A 92 -2.89 -21.68 -3.46
C ASP A 92 -4.03 -22.01 -4.37
N ASP A 93 -4.82 -21.05 -4.75
CA ASP A 93 -5.93 -21.25 -5.62
C ASP A 93 -5.45 -21.79 -6.92
N HIS A 94 -4.34 -21.28 -7.42
CA HIS A 94 -3.87 -21.68 -8.63
C HIS A 94 -3.39 -23.06 -8.57
N GLY A 95 -2.77 -23.42 -7.54
CA GLY A 95 -2.24 -24.71 -7.35
C GLY A 95 -3.33 -25.71 -7.25
N GLY A 96 -4.45 -25.26 -6.85
CA GLY A 96 -5.56 -26.12 -6.79
C GLY A 96 -6.01 -26.40 -8.17
#